data_f006b393e941b15a8e9c1bb083cb8d07
#
_entry.id   f006b393e941b15a8e9c1bb083cb8d07
#
_cell.length_a   1.000
_cell.length_b   1.000
_cell.length_c   1.000
_cell.angle_alpha   90.00
_cell.angle_beta   90.00
_cell.angle_gamma   90.00
#
_symmetry.space_group_name_H-M   'P 1'
#
loop_
_entity.id
_entity.type
_entity.pdbx_description
1 polymer ?
#
loop_
_entity_poly.entity_id
_entity_poly.type
_entity_poly.pdbx_seq_one_letter_code
_entity_poly.pdbx_strand_id
1 'polypeptide(L)'
;MYRLSSKIDPKSGDFTRNREEYRKLMEEYRSRLTEVLDGAGAKAKEKHLARGKLLVRDRIDLLVDRNTPFLELSPMAAYDQYENQFPSAGIVTGIGVIHGRECVIVANDATVKGGTYVKESIKKHIRAQEIAMENHLPCIYMVDSGGVFLPEQANVFPDKFHFGRFFYNQARMSAKGIPQIAIVMGSCTAGGAYVPAMSDETIIVKEQGTIFIGGPPLVKAATGEEVSAEELGGADVHTSISGVADHMAEDDRHAIRICRSIFESMPHGRKQFLERSVAEEPLYDPKELYGLAPLDYKKSVDSREIIMRLVDGSRFHEFKRRYAPTIVTGFAKIMGYPVGIIANNGIIFSETSLKAAHFIELCSHRKIPILFLQNITGFMVGKQYEHGGIARDGAKLVHAVANAQVPKFTVIIGGSFGAGNYAMAGRAYEPRLLFMWPNARISVMGGEQAAGVLVQVKEQQLLRRGQEFPKEEQEALRENILKKYEEEGSPYFSTSRLWDDGIIDPLDTRKVIAMGIAMSLNQPFPKPQFGVFRM
;
A
#
# COMPACT_ATOMS: atom_id res chain seq x y z
N MET A 1 14.91 17.15 -22.15
CA MET A 1 15.29 17.02 -20.73
C MET A 1 16.81 16.98 -20.64
N TYR A 2 17.40 17.63 -19.64
CA TYR A 2 18.84 17.64 -19.42
C TYR A 2 19.24 16.43 -18.58
N ARG A 3 20.44 15.88 -18.83
CA ARG A 3 21.02 14.87 -17.94
C ARG A 3 21.53 15.55 -16.69
N LEU A 4 21.20 14.99 -15.53
CA LEU A 4 21.78 15.39 -14.26
C LEU A 4 23.22 14.84 -14.15
N SER A 5 24.08 15.58 -13.47
CA SER A 5 25.44 15.12 -13.15
C SER A 5 25.55 14.87 -11.66
N SER A 6 25.95 13.66 -11.28
CA SER A 6 26.16 13.29 -9.89
C SER A 6 27.38 13.99 -9.31
N LYS A 7 27.25 14.42 -8.05
CA LYS A 7 28.34 14.99 -7.25
C LYS A 7 28.87 13.99 -6.22
N ILE A 8 28.32 12.80 -6.19
CA ILE A 8 28.67 11.77 -5.22
C ILE A 8 29.92 11.02 -5.71
N ASP A 9 30.85 10.79 -4.80
CA ASP A 9 31.95 9.85 -4.97
C ASP A 9 31.58 8.51 -4.31
N PRO A 10 31.24 7.46 -5.10
CA PRO A 10 30.88 6.16 -4.56
C PRO A 10 32.03 5.44 -3.83
N LYS A 11 33.26 5.97 -3.92
CA LYS A 11 34.45 5.44 -3.24
C LYS A 11 34.72 6.17 -1.91
N SER A 12 34.02 7.23 -1.60
CA SER A 12 34.20 7.96 -0.34
C SER A 12 33.89 7.07 0.86
N GLY A 13 34.58 7.31 1.98
CA GLY A 13 34.39 6.56 3.21
C GLY A 13 32.96 6.66 3.76
N ASP A 14 32.36 7.85 3.67
CA ASP A 14 30.98 8.09 4.13
C ASP A 14 29.96 7.32 3.28
N PHE A 15 30.10 7.35 1.98
CA PHE A 15 29.23 6.59 1.08
C PHE A 15 29.35 5.07 1.32
N THR A 16 30.59 4.58 1.45
CA THR A 16 30.83 3.15 1.69
C THR A 16 30.25 2.69 3.01
N ARG A 17 30.44 3.47 4.09
CA ARG A 17 29.85 3.19 5.41
C ARG A 17 28.33 3.16 5.34
N ASN A 18 27.70 4.18 4.74
CA ASN A 18 26.25 4.25 4.60
C ASN A 18 25.70 3.06 3.81
N ARG A 19 26.38 2.67 2.73
CA ARG A 19 26.02 1.50 1.92
C ARG A 19 26.06 0.20 2.71
N GLU A 20 27.10 -0.01 3.53
CA GLU A 20 27.23 -1.22 4.36
C GLU A 20 26.16 -1.26 5.48
N GLU A 21 25.89 -0.13 6.13
CA GLU A 21 24.80 -0.03 7.12
C GLU A 21 23.44 -0.29 6.47
N TYR A 22 23.19 0.24 5.28
CA TYR A 22 21.95 0.01 4.56
C TYR A 22 21.78 -1.45 4.12
N ARG A 23 22.88 -2.12 3.75
CA ARG A 23 22.85 -3.56 3.43
C ARG A 23 22.39 -4.40 4.61
N LYS A 24 22.86 -4.11 5.82
CA LYS A 24 22.38 -4.79 7.04
C LYS A 24 20.89 -4.59 7.24
N LEU A 25 20.40 -3.38 7.03
CA LEU A 25 18.98 -3.06 7.09
C LEU A 25 18.18 -3.86 6.05
N MET A 26 18.72 -4.01 4.84
CA MET A 26 18.10 -4.82 3.78
C MET A 26 18.11 -6.33 4.10
N GLU A 27 19.17 -6.83 4.74
CA GLU A 27 19.24 -8.22 5.20
C GLU A 27 18.16 -8.47 6.26
N GLU A 28 18.01 -7.57 7.23
CA GLU A 28 16.95 -7.63 8.23
C GLU A 28 15.55 -7.61 7.58
N TYR A 29 15.30 -6.66 6.67
CA TYR A 29 14.04 -6.58 5.94
C TYR A 29 13.71 -7.87 5.18
N ARG A 30 14.68 -8.41 4.44
CA ARG A 30 14.50 -9.65 3.68
C ARG A 30 14.25 -10.86 4.57
N SER A 31 14.94 -10.94 5.71
CA SER A 31 14.72 -12.01 6.70
C SER A 31 13.29 -11.96 7.24
N ARG A 32 12.82 -10.80 7.69
CA ARG A 32 11.46 -10.60 8.21
C ARG A 32 10.40 -10.87 7.12
N LEU A 33 10.63 -10.40 5.91
CA LEU A 33 9.73 -10.64 4.78
C LEU A 33 9.64 -12.13 4.46
N THR A 34 10.76 -12.84 4.42
CA THR A 34 10.81 -14.29 4.16
C THR A 34 10.02 -15.06 5.21
N GLU A 35 10.17 -14.72 6.49
CA GLU A 35 9.40 -15.31 7.59
C GLU A 35 7.88 -15.15 7.37
N VAL A 36 7.44 -13.96 7.02
CA VAL A 36 6.02 -13.68 6.76
C VAL A 36 5.52 -14.43 5.52
N LEU A 37 6.31 -14.46 4.44
CA LEU A 37 5.94 -15.15 3.19
C LEU A 37 5.93 -16.68 3.35
N ASP A 38 6.68 -17.22 4.31
CA ASP A 38 6.59 -18.65 4.67
C ASP A 38 5.23 -19.02 5.30
N GLY A 39 4.49 -18.04 5.81
CA GLY A 39 3.09 -18.21 6.24
C GLY A 39 2.95 -19.05 7.52
N ALA A 40 1.95 -19.95 7.57
CA ALA A 40 1.55 -20.66 8.78
C ALA A 40 2.46 -21.84 9.20
N GLY A 41 3.62 -22.01 8.57
CA GLY A 41 4.58 -23.06 8.87
C GLY A 41 4.26 -24.44 8.24
N ALA A 42 5.24 -25.33 8.30
CA ALA A 42 5.25 -26.58 7.52
C ALA A 42 4.01 -27.49 7.77
N LYS A 43 3.65 -27.71 9.04
CA LYS A 43 2.52 -28.59 9.40
C LYS A 43 1.18 -28.13 8.84
N ALA A 44 0.92 -26.83 8.81
CA ALA A 44 -0.33 -26.29 8.26
C ALA A 44 -0.36 -26.42 6.73
N LYS A 45 0.79 -26.16 6.07
CA LYS A 45 0.97 -26.35 4.62
C LYS A 45 0.79 -27.81 4.23
N GLU A 46 1.43 -28.75 4.91
CA GLU A 46 1.30 -30.19 4.66
C GLU A 46 -0.16 -30.65 4.77
N LYS A 47 -0.87 -30.23 5.82
CA LYS A 47 -2.29 -30.52 6.00
C LYS A 47 -3.16 -29.95 4.88
N HIS A 48 -2.81 -28.76 4.37
CA HIS A 48 -3.53 -28.11 3.27
C HIS A 48 -3.30 -28.86 1.95
N LEU A 49 -2.04 -29.17 1.63
CA LEU A 49 -1.64 -29.92 0.43
C LEU A 49 -2.21 -31.34 0.41
N ALA A 50 -2.26 -32.03 1.57
CA ALA A 50 -2.85 -33.36 1.71
C ALA A 50 -4.36 -33.43 1.36
N ARG A 51 -5.04 -32.27 1.30
CA ARG A 51 -6.43 -32.16 0.84
C ARG A 51 -6.54 -31.93 -0.68
N GLY A 52 -5.44 -31.99 -1.42
CA GLY A 52 -5.40 -31.72 -2.86
C GLY A 52 -5.46 -30.25 -3.24
N LYS A 53 -5.30 -29.33 -2.29
CA LYS A 53 -5.34 -27.88 -2.52
C LYS A 53 -3.95 -27.33 -2.81
N LEU A 54 -3.86 -26.29 -3.63
CA LEU A 54 -2.64 -25.52 -3.84
C LEU A 54 -2.47 -24.45 -2.74
N LEU A 55 -1.22 -24.09 -2.43
CA LEU A 55 -0.95 -22.93 -1.58
C LEU A 55 -1.39 -21.63 -2.25
N VAL A 56 -1.73 -20.62 -1.46
CA VAL A 56 -2.32 -19.36 -1.97
C VAL A 56 -1.43 -18.67 -3.02
N ARG A 57 -0.10 -18.62 -2.81
CA ARG A 57 0.81 -18.01 -3.78
C ARG A 57 0.99 -18.86 -5.03
N ASP A 58 0.96 -20.19 -4.93
CA ASP A 58 0.97 -21.09 -6.10
C ASP A 58 -0.29 -20.91 -6.95
N ARG A 59 -1.45 -20.67 -6.31
CA ARG A 59 -2.70 -20.33 -7.01
C ARG A 59 -2.56 -19.03 -7.80
N ILE A 60 -1.96 -18.00 -7.19
CA ILE A 60 -1.73 -16.71 -7.84
C ILE A 60 -0.74 -16.83 -8.99
N ASP A 61 0.37 -17.54 -8.80
CA ASP A 61 1.41 -17.74 -9.83
C ASP A 61 0.85 -18.46 -11.07
N LEU A 62 -0.10 -19.39 -10.87
CA LEU A 62 -0.79 -20.05 -11.98
C LEU A 62 -1.84 -19.16 -12.67
N LEU A 63 -2.40 -18.21 -11.96
CA LEU A 63 -3.43 -17.31 -12.48
C LEU A 63 -2.84 -16.20 -13.35
N VAL A 64 -1.73 -15.58 -12.92
CA VAL A 64 -1.11 -14.46 -13.64
C VAL A 64 -0.36 -14.93 -14.90
N ASP A 65 -0.13 -14.01 -15.80
CA ASP A 65 0.62 -14.29 -17.02
C ASP A 65 2.09 -14.58 -16.71
N ARG A 66 2.64 -15.59 -17.38
CA ARG A 66 4.07 -15.94 -17.25
C ARG A 66 4.95 -14.75 -17.60
N ASN A 67 6.04 -14.59 -16.85
CA ASN A 67 7.01 -13.50 -17.02
C ASN A 67 6.44 -12.08 -16.80
N THR A 68 5.28 -11.97 -16.15
CA THR A 68 4.77 -10.69 -15.65
C THR A 68 4.98 -10.60 -14.14
N PRO A 69 5.25 -9.40 -13.61
CA PRO A 69 5.40 -9.24 -12.17
C PRO A 69 4.04 -9.31 -11.46
N PHE A 70 4.04 -9.88 -10.26
CA PHE A 70 2.96 -9.73 -9.29
C PHE A 70 3.41 -8.74 -8.20
N LEU A 71 2.73 -7.62 -8.07
CA LEU A 71 2.98 -6.64 -7.01
C LEU A 71 2.13 -7.00 -5.80
N GLU A 72 2.68 -7.79 -4.87
CA GLU A 72 2.02 -8.08 -3.60
C GLU A 72 1.94 -6.82 -2.74
N LEU A 73 0.74 -6.50 -2.27
CA LEU A 73 0.46 -5.33 -1.44
C LEU A 73 0.41 -5.72 0.05
N SER A 74 1.06 -4.91 0.88
CA SER A 74 1.10 -5.07 2.34
C SER A 74 1.41 -6.51 2.79
N PRO A 75 2.48 -7.16 2.28
CA PRO A 75 2.81 -8.54 2.68
C PRO A 75 3.04 -8.68 4.18
N MET A 76 3.51 -7.64 4.85
CA MET A 76 3.76 -7.61 6.29
C MET A 76 2.57 -7.12 7.14
N ALA A 77 1.35 -7.09 6.59
CA ALA A 77 0.15 -6.78 7.38
C ALA A 77 0.02 -7.72 8.58
N ALA A 78 -0.34 -7.17 9.75
CA ALA A 78 -0.43 -7.85 11.05
C ALA A 78 0.91 -8.34 11.62
N TYR A 79 2.06 -7.97 11.06
CA TYR A 79 3.38 -8.28 11.63
C TYR A 79 3.51 -7.70 13.05
N ASP A 80 4.09 -8.46 13.99
CA ASP A 80 4.16 -8.16 15.43
C ASP A 80 2.79 -7.85 16.08
N GLN A 81 1.71 -8.40 15.53
CA GLN A 81 0.37 -8.37 16.10
C GLN A 81 -0.14 -9.81 16.26
N TYR A 82 -1.10 -10.02 17.18
CA TYR A 82 -1.71 -11.35 17.40
C TYR A 82 -0.68 -12.47 17.64
N GLU A 83 0.43 -12.18 18.34
CA GLU A 83 1.52 -13.15 18.58
C GLU A 83 2.06 -13.77 17.28
N ASN A 84 2.06 -12.99 16.18
CA ASN A 84 2.45 -13.43 14.83
C ASN A 84 1.65 -14.63 14.28
N GLN A 85 0.42 -14.87 14.77
CA GLN A 85 -0.43 -15.97 14.32
C GLN A 85 -1.14 -15.70 13.00
N PHE A 86 -1.09 -14.47 12.47
CA PHE A 86 -1.71 -14.06 11.22
C PHE A 86 -0.70 -13.46 10.22
N PRO A 87 0.29 -14.23 9.75
CA PRO A 87 1.22 -13.75 8.73
C PRO A 87 0.45 -13.25 7.50
N SER A 88 0.90 -12.13 6.93
CA SER A 88 0.21 -11.40 5.84
C SER A 88 -1.27 -11.08 6.15
N ALA A 89 -1.66 -11.03 7.44
CA ALA A 89 -3.05 -10.94 7.88
C ALA A 89 -3.96 -12.08 7.36
N GLY A 90 -3.43 -13.26 7.04
CA GLY A 90 -4.18 -14.41 6.51
C GLY A 90 -4.77 -14.20 5.10
N ILE A 91 -4.31 -13.18 4.37
CA ILE A 91 -4.83 -12.85 3.04
C ILE A 91 -3.72 -12.24 2.17
N VAL A 92 -3.60 -12.71 0.93
CA VAL A 92 -2.69 -12.15 -0.06
C VAL A 92 -3.47 -11.22 -0.98
N THR A 93 -3.00 -9.99 -1.13
CA THR A 93 -3.58 -9.03 -2.07
C THR A 93 -2.49 -8.46 -2.97
N GLY A 94 -2.82 -8.19 -4.21
CA GLY A 94 -1.83 -7.65 -5.14
C GLY A 94 -2.39 -7.28 -6.49
N ILE A 95 -1.50 -6.77 -7.32
CA ILE A 95 -1.78 -6.40 -8.71
C ILE A 95 -1.02 -7.37 -9.60
N GLY A 96 -1.74 -8.09 -10.43
CA GLY A 96 -1.22 -9.03 -11.43
C GLY A 96 -1.69 -8.71 -12.82
N VAL A 97 -1.20 -9.45 -13.80
CA VAL A 97 -1.60 -9.33 -15.20
C VAL A 97 -2.17 -10.67 -15.66
N ILE A 98 -3.37 -10.65 -16.24
CA ILE A 98 -4.04 -11.82 -16.81
C ILE A 98 -4.47 -11.47 -18.25
N HIS A 99 -4.04 -12.25 -19.23
CA HIS A 99 -4.26 -11.95 -20.66
C HIS A 99 -3.93 -10.49 -21.03
N GLY A 100 -2.76 -10.02 -20.52
CA GLY A 100 -2.26 -8.66 -20.78
C GLY A 100 -3.00 -7.54 -20.05
N ARG A 101 -3.94 -7.86 -19.15
CA ARG A 101 -4.75 -6.88 -18.40
C ARG A 101 -4.35 -6.86 -16.93
N GLU A 102 -4.09 -5.67 -16.40
CA GLU A 102 -3.89 -5.47 -14.97
C GLU A 102 -5.19 -5.76 -14.22
N CYS A 103 -5.09 -6.50 -13.11
CA CYS A 103 -6.21 -6.83 -12.22
C CYS A 103 -5.75 -6.83 -10.77
N VAL A 104 -6.70 -6.69 -9.86
CA VAL A 104 -6.50 -6.86 -8.42
C VAL A 104 -6.87 -8.28 -8.03
N ILE A 105 -6.02 -8.93 -7.26
CA ILE A 105 -6.24 -10.26 -6.72
C ILE A 105 -6.35 -10.15 -5.21
N VAL A 106 -7.37 -10.81 -4.64
CA VAL A 106 -7.65 -10.94 -3.21
C VAL A 106 -7.80 -12.43 -2.91
N ALA A 107 -6.83 -13.02 -2.22
CA ALA A 107 -6.76 -14.46 -2.02
C ALA A 107 -6.61 -14.82 -0.54
N ASN A 108 -7.54 -15.59 0.02
CA ASN A 108 -7.43 -16.09 1.38
C ASN A 108 -6.32 -17.16 1.49
N ASP A 109 -5.53 -17.08 2.55
CA ASP A 109 -4.60 -18.13 2.95
C ASP A 109 -5.23 -19.02 4.01
N ALA A 110 -5.85 -20.12 3.61
CA ALA A 110 -6.51 -21.06 4.52
C ALA A 110 -5.52 -21.80 5.45
N THR A 111 -4.21 -21.73 5.19
CA THR A 111 -3.19 -22.27 6.10
C THR A 111 -3.07 -21.41 7.36
N VAL A 112 -3.43 -20.13 7.28
CA VAL A 112 -3.44 -19.16 8.38
C VAL A 112 -4.82 -19.16 9.04
N LYS A 113 -4.96 -19.83 10.19
CA LYS A 113 -6.23 -19.88 10.97
C LYS A 113 -7.48 -20.16 10.13
N GLY A 114 -7.36 -21.01 9.10
CA GLY A 114 -8.48 -21.34 8.22
C GLY A 114 -8.95 -20.17 7.33
N GLY A 115 -8.08 -19.21 7.04
CA GLY A 115 -8.42 -18.02 6.24
C GLY A 115 -9.39 -17.06 6.94
N THR A 116 -9.47 -17.10 8.28
CA THR A 116 -10.35 -16.22 9.05
C THR A 116 -9.84 -14.78 9.06
N TYR A 117 -10.78 -13.82 9.16
CA TYR A 117 -10.50 -12.39 9.10
C TYR A 117 -10.32 -11.78 10.48
N VAL A 118 -9.21 -11.08 10.67
CA VAL A 118 -8.96 -10.11 11.74
C VAL A 118 -9.06 -8.69 11.19
N LYS A 119 -8.92 -7.68 12.02
CA LYS A 119 -9.01 -6.26 11.64
C LYS A 119 -8.11 -5.90 10.44
N GLU A 120 -6.86 -6.36 10.45
CA GLU A 120 -5.89 -6.09 9.38
C GLU A 120 -6.24 -6.81 8.08
N SER A 121 -6.82 -8.01 8.16
CA SER A 121 -7.33 -8.73 6.98
C SER A 121 -8.43 -7.92 6.29
N ILE A 122 -9.35 -7.36 7.07
CA ILE A 122 -10.45 -6.51 6.59
C ILE A 122 -9.90 -5.26 5.92
N LYS A 123 -9.00 -4.56 6.61
CA LYS A 123 -8.38 -3.34 6.10
C LYS A 123 -7.62 -3.61 4.79
N LYS A 124 -6.93 -4.74 4.70
CA LYS A 124 -6.20 -5.17 3.51
C LYS A 124 -7.13 -5.48 2.33
N HIS A 125 -8.22 -6.20 2.57
CA HIS A 125 -9.24 -6.48 1.56
C HIS A 125 -9.92 -5.20 1.06
N ILE A 126 -10.37 -4.32 1.95
CA ILE A 126 -10.96 -3.03 1.59
C ILE A 126 -9.99 -2.21 0.75
N ARG A 127 -8.70 -2.16 1.13
CA ARG A 127 -7.69 -1.42 0.37
C ARG A 127 -7.51 -1.99 -1.05
N ALA A 128 -7.53 -3.30 -1.21
CA ALA A 128 -7.49 -3.93 -2.53
C ALA A 128 -8.68 -3.52 -3.41
N GLN A 129 -9.89 -3.50 -2.85
CA GLN A 129 -11.08 -3.03 -3.55
C GLN A 129 -11.02 -1.53 -3.88
N GLU A 130 -10.48 -0.69 -3.00
CA GLU A 130 -10.24 0.74 -3.27
C GLU A 130 -9.30 0.93 -4.46
N ILE A 131 -8.18 0.19 -4.50
CA ILE A 131 -7.25 0.22 -5.64
C ILE A 131 -7.96 -0.22 -6.93
N ALA A 132 -8.78 -1.28 -6.89
CA ALA A 132 -9.57 -1.71 -8.03
C ALA A 132 -10.53 -0.62 -8.52
N MET A 133 -11.26 0.04 -7.60
CA MET A 133 -12.21 1.11 -7.92
C MET A 133 -11.53 2.36 -8.48
N GLU A 134 -10.41 2.76 -7.89
CA GLU A 134 -9.69 3.96 -8.26
C GLU A 134 -9.01 3.85 -9.63
N ASN A 135 -8.63 2.64 -10.01
CA ASN A 135 -7.91 2.37 -11.25
C ASN A 135 -8.75 1.59 -12.28
N HIS A 136 -10.02 1.31 -11.98
CA HIS A 136 -10.94 0.56 -12.84
C HIS A 136 -10.38 -0.81 -13.25
N LEU A 137 -9.88 -1.56 -12.27
CA LEU A 137 -9.27 -2.87 -12.49
C LEU A 137 -10.27 -4.00 -12.16
N PRO A 138 -10.36 -5.06 -12.98
CA PRO A 138 -11.07 -6.27 -12.57
C PRO A 138 -10.56 -6.77 -11.22
N CYS A 139 -11.45 -7.31 -10.40
CA CYS A 139 -11.11 -7.84 -9.08
C CYS A 139 -11.42 -9.34 -9.00
N ILE A 140 -10.42 -10.14 -8.61
CA ILE A 140 -10.57 -11.59 -8.46
C ILE A 140 -10.49 -11.94 -6.99
N TYR A 141 -11.49 -12.66 -6.50
CA TYR A 141 -11.55 -13.16 -5.14
C TYR A 141 -11.32 -14.69 -5.13
N MET A 142 -10.18 -15.14 -4.62
CA MET A 142 -9.93 -16.55 -4.33
C MET A 142 -10.36 -16.84 -2.89
N VAL A 143 -11.55 -17.42 -2.73
CA VAL A 143 -12.21 -17.59 -1.44
C VAL A 143 -11.89 -18.95 -0.84
N ASP A 144 -11.27 -18.93 0.34
CA ASP A 144 -11.00 -20.12 1.15
C ASP A 144 -10.95 -19.68 2.63
N SER A 145 -12.12 -19.32 3.20
CA SER A 145 -12.23 -18.62 4.48
C SER A 145 -13.33 -19.18 5.39
N GLY A 146 -12.97 -19.38 6.65
CA GLY A 146 -13.92 -19.70 7.71
C GLY A 146 -14.73 -18.50 8.22
N GLY A 147 -14.63 -17.31 7.61
CA GLY A 147 -15.33 -16.09 8.02
C GLY A 147 -14.54 -15.24 9.03
N VAL A 148 -15.24 -14.60 9.96
CA VAL A 148 -14.65 -13.71 10.96
C VAL A 148 -13.95 -14.50 12.07
N PHE A 149 -12.80 -14.02 12.52
CA PHE A 149 -12.17 -14.53 13.75
C PHE A 149 -12.98 -14.05 14.97
N LEU A 150 -13.82 -14.92 15.50
CA LEU A 150 -14.83 -14.58 16.50
C LEU A 150 -14.30 -13.88 17.76
N PRO A 151 -13.11 -14.21 18.32
CA PRO A 151 -12.55 -13.47 19.44
C PRO A 151 -12.38 -11.96 19.20
N GLU A 152 -12.22 -11.56 17.93
CA GLU A 152 -12.04 -10.16 17.50
C GLU A 152 -13.32 -9.52 16.95
N GLN A 153 -14.50 -10.09 17.18
CA GLN A 153 -15.76 -9.70 16.54
C GLN A 153 -16.07 -8.19 16.66
N ALA A 154 -15.76 -7.56 17.79
CA ALA A 154 -15.99 -6.13 18.01
C ALA A 154 -15.13 -5.23 17.08
N ASN A 155 -13.96 -5.72 16.66
CA ASN A 155 -13.01 -4.99 15.81
C ASN A 155 -13.21 -5.24 14.32
N VAL A 156 -14.19 -6.09 13.94
CA VAL A 156 -14.36 -6.56 12.56
C VAL A 156 -15.76 -6.43 11.99
N PHE A 157 -16.79 -6.19 12.83
CA PHE A 157 -18.19 -6.30 12.39
C PHE A 157 -18.94 -4.99 12.19
N PRO A 158 -19.08 -4.08 13.21
CA PRO A 158 -20.17 -3.10 13.17
C PRO A 158 -19.83 -1.74 12.53
N ASP A 159 -18.55 -1.44 12.29
CA ASP A 159 -18.14 -0.09 11.87
C ASP A 159 -18.09 0.05 10.34
N LYS A 160 -18.01 1.31 9.88
CA LYS A 160 -18.01 1.72 8.47
C LYS A 160 -16.96 0.99 7.61
N PHE A 161 -15.77 0.75 8.16
CA PHE A 161 -14.65 0.09 7.48
C PHE A 161 -14.42 -1.33 8.01
N HIS A 162 -15.49 -1.99 8.47
CA HIS A 162 -15.50 -3.38 8.88
C HIS A 162 -16.04 -4.29 7.77
N PHE A 163 -16.34 -5.55 8.10
CA PHE A 163 -16.65 -6.62 7.15
C PHE A 163 -17.76 -6.25 6.14
N GLY A 164 -18.81 -5.54 6.57
CA GLY A 164 -19.90 -5.09 5.70
C GLY A 164 -19.46 -4.16 4.56
N ARG A 165 -18.28 -3.52 4.69
CA ARG A 165 -17.75 -2.63 3.65
C ARG A 165 -17.37 -3.38 2.37
N PHE A 166 -17.03 -4.66 2.46
CA PHE A 166 -16.74 -5.48 1.27
C PHE A 166 -17.90 -5.48 0.31
N PHE A 167 -19.09 -5.78 0.82
CA PHE A 167 -20.32 -5.93 0.02
C PHE A 167 -20.77 -4.59 -0.55
N TYR A 168 -20.68 -3.53 0.25
CA TYR A 168 -20.92 -2.19 -0.24
C TYR A 168 -19.98 -1.84 -1.42
N ASN A 169 -18.71 -2.15 -1.29
CA ASN A 169 -17.72 -1.90 -2.34
C ASN A 169 -18.00 -2.78 -3.57
N GLN A 170 -18.32 -4.07 -3.40
CA GLN A 170 -18.68 -4.96 -4.53
C GLN A 170 -19.86 -4.40 -5.33
N ALA A 171 -20.93 -4.00 -4.65
CA ALA A 171 -22.09 -3.39 -5.30
C ALA A 171 -21.71 -2.11 -6.06
N ARG A 172 -20.85 -1.26 -5.47
CA ARG A 172 -20.38 -0.02 -6.10
C ARG A 172 -19.42 -0.26 -7.27
N MET A 173 -18.60 -1.32 -7.19
CA MET A 173 -17.72 -1.74 -8.29
C MET A 173 -18.54 -2.24 -9.47
N SER A 174 -19.52 -3.12 -9.23
CA SER A 174 -20.45 -3.62 -10.25
C SER A 174 -21.19 -2.46 -10.95
N ALA A 175 -21.75 -1.50 -10.18
CA ALA A 175 -22.40 -0.32 -10.74
C ALA A 175 -21.49 0.58 -11.58
N LYS A 176 -20.16 0.50 -11.39
CA LYS A 176 -19.15 1.20 -12.20
C LYS A 176 -18.68 0.37 -13.40
N GLY A 177 -19.21 -0.83 -13.59
CA GLY A 177 -18.78 -1.75 -14.65
C GLY A 177 -17.35 -2.28 -14.44
N ILE A 178 -16.93 -2.45 -13.18
CA ILE A 178 -15.65 -3.08 -12.83
C ILE A 178 -15.92 -4.58 -12.66
N PRO A 179 -15.35 -5.45 -13.52
CA PRO A 179 -15.61 -6.88 -13.45
C PRO A 179 -15.12 -7.50 -12.14
N GLN A 180 -15.91 -8.42 -11.59
CA GLN A 180 -15.61 -9.15 -10.36
C GLN A 180 -15.83 -10.63 -10.56
N ILE A 181 -14.80 -11.43 -10.28
CA ILE A 181 -14.85 -12.89 -10.41
C ILE A 181 -14.51 -13.50 -9.06
N ALA A 182 -15.34 -14.44 -8.59
CA ALA A 182 -15.02 -15.23 -7.41
C ALA A 182 -14.63 -16.67 -7.81
N ILE A 183 -13.63 -17.20 -7.12
CA ILE A 183 -13.19 -18.60 -7.22
C ILE A 183 -13.27 -19.20 -5.82
N VAL A 184 -14.28 -20.01 -5.57
CA VAL A 184 -14.50 -20.66 -4.26
C VAL A 184 -13.72 -21.96 -4.22
N MET A 185 -12.57 -21.92 -3.55
CA MET A 185 -11.57 -22.99 -3.47
C MET A 185 -11.55 -23.67 -2.09
N GLY A 186 -12.54 -23.36 -1.27
CA GLY A 186 -12.67 -23.87 0.09
C GLY A 186 -13.91 -23.36 0.76
N SER A 187 -13.88 -23.27 2.10
CA SER A 187 -15.02 -22.79 2.86
C SER A 187 -15.34 -21.34 2.54
N CYS A 188 -16.63 -21.04 2.37
CA CYS A 188 -17.16 -19.70 2.22
C CYS A 188 -18.44 -19.58 3.07
N THR A 189 -18.26 -19.16 4.33
CA THR A 189 -19.30 -19.30 5.36
C THR A 189 -19.81 -17.96 5.87
N ALA A 190 -21.05 -17.92 6.31
CA ALA A 190 -21.73 -16.77 6.90
C ALA A 190 -21.72 -15.54 5.98
N GLY A 191 -21.36 -14.37 6.48
CA GLY A 191 -21.25 -13.16 5.64
C GLY A 191 -20.31 -13.30 4.45
N GLY A 192 -19.28 -14.16 4.54
CA GLY A 192 -18.38 -14.44 3.43
C GLY A 192 -19.07 -14.99 2.19
N ALA A 193 -20.21 -15.68 2.34
CA ALA A 193 -21.00 -16.23 1.24
C ALA A 193 -21.50 -15.16 0.25
N TYR A 194 -21.57 -13.90 0.67
CA TYR A 194 -21.93 -12.80 -0.21
C TYR A 194 -20.81 -12.41 -1.18
N VAL A 195 -19.55 -12.72 -0.90
CA VAL A 195 -18.43 -12.39 -1.81
C VAL A 195 -18.64 -13.07 -3.18
N PRO A 196 -18.82 -14.40 -3.28
CA PRO A 196 -19.16 -15.03 -4.55
C PRO A 196 -20.55 -14.64 -5.05
N ALA A 197 -21.56 -14.59 -4.20
CA ALA A 197 -22.93 -14.29 -4.61
C ALA A 197 -23.14 -12.88 -5.19
N MET A 198 -22.22 -11.94 -4.95
CA MET A 198 -22.24 -10.58 -5.49
C MET A 198 -21.18 -10.35 -6.59
N SER A 199 -20.42 -11.36 -6.96
CA SER A 199 -19.51 -11.31 -8.10
C SER A 199 -20.27 -11.50 -9.43
N ASP A 200 -19.69 -11.01 -10.53
CA ASP A 200 -20.34 -11.12 -11.85
C ASP A 200 -20.33 -12.58 -12.34
N GLU A 201 -19.26 -13.31 -12.04
CA GLU A 201 -19.15 -14.75 -12.29
C GLU A 201 -18.49 -15.46 -11.10
N THR A 202 -19.00 -16.64 -10.77
CA THR A 202 -18.52 -17.47 -9.66
C THR A 202 -18.15 -18.87 -10.11
N ILE A 203 -16.93 -19.27 -9.79
CA ILE A 203 -16.37 -20.59 -10.02
C ILE A 203 -16.30 -21.30 -8.67
N ILE A 204 -16.73 -22.55 -8.57
CA ILE A 204 -16.64 -23.35 -7.35
C ILE A 204 -15.92 -24.67 -7.62
N VAL A 205 -14.97 -25.04 -6.74
CA VAL A 205 -14.22 -26.29 -6.84
C VAL A 205 -15.00 -27.41 -6.17
N LYS A 206 -15.25 -28.48 -6.93
CA LYS A 206 -15.96 -29.67 -6.49
C LYS A 206 -15.29 -30.30 -5.25
N GLU A 207 -16.11 -30.77 -4.31
CA GLU A 207 -15.68 -31.42 -3.06
C GLU A 207 -14.74 -30.62 -2.15
N GLN A 208 -14.46 -29.37 -2.52
CA GLN A 208 -13.61 -28.46 -1.75
C GLN A 208 -14.31 -27.14 -1.43
N GLY A 209 -14.93 -26.54 -2.44
CA GLY A 209 -15.65 -25.27 -2.32
C GLY A 209 -17.03 -25.49 -1.71
N THR A 210 -17.39 -24.67 -0.72
CA THR A 210 -18.74 -24.65 -0.15
C THR A 210 -19.19 -23.22 0.08
N ILE A 211 -20.46 -22.92 -0.21
CA ILE A 211 -21.07 -21.61 0.00
C ILE A 211 -22.34 -21.80 0.82
N PHE A 212 -22.41 -21.23 2.02
CA PHE A 212 -23.63 -21.22 2.82
C PHE A 212 -23.66 -20.09 3.87
N ILE A 213 -24.83 -19.53 4.11
CA ILE A 213 -25.06 -18.51 5.15
C ILE A 213 -24.90 -19.15 6.54
N GLY A 214 -25.44 -20.34 6.73
CA GLY A 214 -25.32 -21.12 7.96
C GLY A 214 -24.79 -22.50 7.66
N GLY A 215 -23.63 -22.87 8.23
CA GLY A 215 -23.04 -24.18 8.04
C GLY A 215 -23.81 -25.31 8.73
N PRO A 216 -23.49 -26.60 8.44
CA PRO A 216 -24.18 -27.76 8.97
C PRO A 216 -24.43 -27.74 10.49
N PRO A 217 -23.49 -27.32 11.36
CA PRO A 217 -23.76 -27.23 12.79
C PRO A 217 -24.86 -26.22 13.16
N LEU A 218 -24.94 -25.10 12.43
CA LEU A 218 -25.98 -24.10 12.66
C LEU A 218 -27.34 -24.59 12.17
N VAL A 219 -27.39 -25.25 11.01
CA VAL A 219 -28.60 -25.87 10.47
C VAL A 219 -29.15 -26.91 11.46
N LYS A 220 -28.31 -27.82 11.96
CA LYS A 220 -28.69 -28.80 12.98
C LYS A 220 -29.22 -28.14 14.25
N ALA A 221 -28.57 -27.08 14.73
CA ALA A 221 -29.01 -26.37 15.93
C ALA A 221 -30.35 -25.63 15.74
N ALA A 222 -30.59 -25.08 14.55
CA ALA A 222 -31.78 -24.30 14.25
C ALA A 222 -33.01 -25.10 13.84
N THR A 223 -32.82 -26.16 13.08
CA THR A 223 -33.90 -26.95 12.45
C THR A 223 -33.95 -28.43 12.87
N GLY A 224 -32.86 -28.93 13.49
CA GLY A 224 -32.70 -30.37 13.78
C GLY A 224 -32.25 -31.19 12.58
N GLU A 225 -32.11 -30.62 11.41
CA GLU A 225 -31.71 -31.30 10.17
C GLU A 225 -30.21 -31.65 10.20
N GLU A 226 -29.89 -32.90 9.85
CA GLU A 226 -28.52 -33.36 9.65
C GLU A 226 -28.19 -33.37 8.16
N VAL A 227 -27.26 -32.54 7.73
CA VAL A 227 -26.85 -32.37 6.34
C VAL A 227 -25.34 -32.22 6.28
N SER A 228 -24.73 -32.83 5.26
CA SER A 228 -23.28 -32.60 5.01
C SER A 228 -23.04 -31.24 4.37
N ALA A 229 -21.80 -30.76 4.43
CA ALA A 229 -21.42 -29.47 3.81
C ALA A 229 -21.61 -29.47 2.29
N GLU A 230 -21.33 -30.60 1.63
CA GLU A 230 -21.50 -30.78 0.19
C GLU A 230 -22.97 -30.79 -0.22
N GLU A 231 -23.83 -31.49 0.53
CA GLU A 231 -25.29 -31.51 0.29
C GLU A 231 -25.94 -30.15 0.59
N LEU A 232 -25.42 -29.40 1.56
CA LEU A 232 -25.98 -28.11 1.93
C LEU A 232 -25.61 -26.98 0.94
N GLY A 233 -24.35 -26.97 0.49
CA GLY A 233 -23.87 -25.87 -0.33
C GLY A 233 -22.57 -26.17 -1.06
N GLY A 234 -22.41 -27.37 -1.59
CA GLY A 234 -21.30 -27.78 -2.44
C GLY A 234 -21.45 -27.35 -3.90
N ALA A 235 -20.50 -27.76 -4.72
CA ALA A 235 -20.39 -27.30 -6.11
C ALA A 235 -21.59 -27.73 -6.94
N ASP A 236 -22.04 -28.99 -6.81
CA ASP A 236 -23.18 -29.52 -7.58
C ASP A 236 -24.48 -28.77 -7.24
N VAL A 237 -24.72 -28.51 -5.96
CA VAL A 237 -25.90 -27.74 -5.50
C VAL A 237 -25.92 -26.36 -6.11
N HIS A 238 -24.79 -25.65 -6.06
CA HIS A 238 -24.74 -24.24 -6.48
C HIS A 238 -24.68 -24.05 -7.99
N THR A 239 -24.19 -25.02 -8.74
CA THR A 239 -24.13 -24.91 -10.21
C THR A 239 -25.35 -25.51 -10.92
N SER A 240 -26.12 -26.44 -10.27
CA SER A 240 -27.27 -27.09 -10.91
C SER A 240 -28.63 -26.81 -10.29
N ILE A 241 -28.68 -26.41 -8.99
CA ILE A 241 -29.94 -26.23 -8.27
C ILE A 241 -30.17 -24.78 -7.91
N SER A 242 -29.25 -24.16 -7.13
CA SER A 242 -29.45 -22.82 -6.61
C SER A 242 -29.03 -21.69 -7.56
N GLY A 243 -28.12 -21.98 -8.49
CA GLY A 243 -27.57 -20.99 -9.42
C GLY A 243 -26.69 -19.90 -8.76
N VAL A 244 -26.14 -20.15 -7.57
CA VAL A 244 -25.23 -19.21 -6.89
C VAL A 244 -23.85 -19.23 -7.51
N ALA A 245 -23.44 -20.35 -8.11
CA ALA A 245 -22.21 -20.47 -8.87
C ALA A 245 -22.50 -20.80 -10.34
N ASP A 246 -21.68 -20.26 -11.24
CA ASP A 246 -21.85 -20.37 -12.68
C ASP A 246 -21.04 -21.53 -13.28
N HIS A 247 -19.88 -21.82 -12.66
CA HIS A 247 -18.93 -22.79 -13.18
C HIS A 247 -18.48 -23.76 -12.09
N MET A 248 -18.56 -25.07 -12.38
CA MET A 248 -17.96 -26.13 -11.55
C MET A 248 -16.56 -26.46 -12.06
N ALA A 249 -15.59 -26.49 -11.16
CA ALA A 249 -14.21 -26.90 -11.45
C ALA A 249 -13.87 -28.20 -10.72
N GLU A 250 -13.10 -29.09 -11.35
CA GLU A 250 -12.67 -30.35 -10.74
C GLU A 250 -11.60 -30.18 -9.67
N ASP A 251 -10.73 -29.17 -9.82
CA ASP A 251 -9.63 -28.84 -8.90
C ASP A 251 -9.23 -27.37 -9.00
N ASP A 252 -8.28 -26.95 -8.17
CA ASP A 252 -7.74 -25.59 -8.15
C ASP A 252 -7.20 -25.16 -9.53
N ARG A 253 -6.51 -26.05 -10.24
CA ARG A 253 -5.93 -25.77 -11.56
C ARG A 253 -7.00 -25.59 -12.62
N HIS A 254 -8.07 -26.39 -12.56
CA HIS A 254 -9.20 -26.22 -13.47
C HIS A 254 -9.93 -24.91 -13.20
N ALA A 255 -10.17 -24.56 -11.94
CA ALA A 255 -10.78 -23.29 -11.57
C ALA A 255 -9.99 -22.08 -12.09
N ILE A 256 -8.66 -22.11 -11.98
CA ILE A 256 -7.79 -21.08 -12.52
C ILE A 256 -7.87 -21.00 -14.06
N ARG A 257 -7.94 -22.12 -14.77
CA ARG A 257 -8.13 -22.13 -16.23
C ARG A 257 -9.47 -21.51 -16.63
N ILE A 258 -10.55 -21.82 -15.91
CA ILE A 258 -11.87 -21.22 -16.16
C ILE A 258 -11.78 -19.69 -15.96
N CYS A 259 -11.20 -19.21 -14.85
CA CYS A 259 -11.03 -17.79 -14.61
C CYS A 259 -10.22 -17.12 -15.74
N ARG A 260 -9.12 -17.72 -16.17
CA ARG A 260 -8.34 -17.19 -17.30
C ARG A 260 -9.16 -17.14 -18.60
N SER A 261 -10.00 -18.13 -18.86
CA SER A 261 -10.89 -18.14 -20.03
C SER A 261 -11.94 -17.03 -19.98
N ILE A 262 -12.49 -16.74 -18.80
CA ILE A 262 -13.38 -15.58 -18.60
C ILE A 262 -12.65 -14.28 -18.98
N PHE A 263 -11.40 -14.11 -18.51
CA PHE A 263 -10.59 -12.93 -18.86
C PHE A 263 -10.30 -12.81 -20.35
N GLU A 264 -10.13 -13.91 -21.06
CA GLU A 264 -9.92 -13.93 -22.52
C GLU A 264 -11.12 -13.34 -23.27
N SER A 265 -12.35 -13.56 -22.75
CA SER A 265 -13.58 -13.06 -23.34
C SER A 265 -13.89 -11.59 -23.05
N MET A 266 -13.22 -10.97 -22.05
CA MET A 266 -13.48 -9.59 -21.66
C MET A 266 -12.90 -8.59 -22.67
N PRO A 267 -13.60 -7.46 -22.95
CA PRO A 267 -13.06 -6.39 -23.81
C PRO A 267 -11.77 -5.79 -23.24
N HIS A 268 -10.76 -5.57 -24.07
CA HIS A 268 -9.51 -4.91 -23.70
C HIS A 268 -9.51 -3.44 -24.05
N GLY A 269 -8.78 -2.62 -23.28
CA GLY A 269 -8.46 -1.26 -23.67
C GLY A 269 -8.23 -0.35 -22.47
N ARG A 270 -7.07 0.32 -22.46
CA ARG A 270 -6.80 1.42 -21.53
C ARG A 270 -7.68 2.61 -21.90
N LYS A 271 -8.28 3.23 -20.89
CA LYS A 271 -9.19 4.39 -21.08
C LYS A 271 -8.45 5.73 -21.09
N GLN A 272 -7.21 5.77 -20.56
CA GLN A 272 -6.37 6.95 -20.56
C GLN A 272 -5.16 6.75 -21.47
N PHE A 273 -5.00 7.65 -22.45
CA PHE A 273 -3.77 7.69 -23.24
C PHE A 273 -2.68 8.45 -22.46
N LEU A 274 -1.52 7.86 -22.41
CA LEU A 274 -0.27 8.48 -21.94
C LEU A 274 0.84 7.97 -22.85
N GLU A 275 1.52 8.89 -23.56
CA GLU A 275 2.59 8.53 -24.47
C GLU A 275 3.74 7.86 -23.71
N ARG A 276 4.04 6.62 -24.07
CA ARG A 276 5.15 5.84 -23.49
C ARG A 276 6.27 5.75 -24.52
N SER A 277 7.47 6.18 -24.15
CA SER A 277 8.67 5.95 -24.96
C SER A 277 9.33 4.61 -24.61
N VAL A 278 10.35 4.25 -25.39
CA VAL A 278 11.22 3.13 -25.01
C VAL A 278 11.87 3.43 -23.67
N ALA A 279 11.84 2.45 -22.77
CA ALA A 279 12.47 2.56 -21.45
C ALA A 279 14.00 2.61 -21.60
N GLU A 280 14.64 3.48 -20.82
CA GLU A 280 16.09 3.57 -20.72
C GLU A 280 16.52 3.32 -19.28
N GLU A 281 17.64 2.62 -19.10
CA GLU A 281 18.23 2.51 -17.76
C GLU A 281 18.81 3.86 -17.31
N PRO A 282 18.82 4.16 -16.00
CA PRO A 282 19.54 5.30 -15.47
C PRO A 282 21.02 5.26 -15.86
N LEU A 283 21.63 6.43 -16.03
CA LEU A 283 23.08 6.53 -16.30
C LEU A 283 23.92 6.09 -15.10
N TYR A 284 23.43 6.34 -13.89
CA TYR A 284 24.09 5.96 -12.63
C TYR A 284 23.48 4.67 -12.09
N ASP A 285 24.33 3.80 -11.54
CA ASP A 285 23.91 2.49 -11.02
C ASP A 285 22.85 2.65 -9.92
N PRO A 286 21.64 2.11 -10.07
CA PRO A 286 20.62 2.13 -9.03
C PRO A 286 21.09 1.53 -7.69
N LYS A 287 22.05 0.61 -7.67
CA LYS A 287 22.63 0.06 -6.44
C LYS A 287 23.30 1.10 -5.55
N GLU A 288 23.65 2.26 -6.11
CA GLU A 288 24.18 3.39 -5.35
C GLU A 288 23.11 4.01 -4.43
N LEU A 289 21.81 3.73 -4.62
CA LEU A 289 20.74 4.16 -3.71
C LEU A 289 20.99 3.69 -2.27
N TYR A 290 21.62 2.54 -2.05
CA TYR A 290 21.96 2.07 -0.70
C TYR A 290 23.02 2.96 -0.01
N GLY A 291 23.89 3.61 -0.77
CA GLY A 291 24.84 4.57 -0.22
C GLY A 291 24.26 5.98 -0.03
N LEU A 292 23.11 6.26 -0.65
CA LEU A 292 22.45 7.57 -0.66
C LEU A 292 21.22 7.64 0.24
N ALA A 293 20.57 6.52 0.52
CA ALA A 293 19.37 6.51 1.33
C ALA A 293 19.62 7.15 2.72
N PRO A 294 18.76 8.07 3.18
CA PRO A 294 18.98 8.81 4.41
C PRO A 294 18.75 7.92 5.64
N LEU A 295 19.80 7.27 6.12
CA LEU A 295 19.76 6.49 7.37
C LEU A 295 19.54 7.38 8.59
N ASP A 296 20.11 8.58 8.57
CA ASP A 296 19.85 9.63 9.56
C ASP A 296 18.98 10.72 8.91
N TYR A 297 17.71 10.77 9.28
CA TYR A 297 16.76 11.77 8.74
C TYR A 297 17.12 13.23 9.09
N LYS A 298 18.07 13.45 10.01
CA LYS A 298 18.61 14.78 10.34
C LYS A 298 19.64 15.24 9.31
N LYS A 299 20.21 14.32 8.51
CA LYS A 299 21.19 14.65 7.47
C LYS A 299 20.47 14.91 6.14
N SER A 300 20.82 16.01 5.52
CA SER A 300 20.30 16.38 4.20
C SER A 300 20.98 15.53 3.12
N VAL A 301 20.17 14.92 2.26
CA VAL A 301 20.60 14.27 1.03
C VAL A 301 20.01 15.06 -0.14
N ASP A 302 20.83 15.43 -1.13
CA ASP A 302 20.31 16.08 -2.34
C ASP A 302 19.42 15.09 -3.11
N SER A 303 18.12 15.36 -3.11
CA SER A 303 17.12 14.50 -3.75
C SER A 303 17.36 14.28 -5.24
N ARG A 304 18.14 15.15 -5.91
CA ARG A 304 18.54 14.97 -7.32
C ARG A 304 19.40 13.72 -7.49
N GLU A 305 20.22 13.38 -6.49
CA GLU A 305 21.04 12.17 -6.50
C GLU A 305 20.19 10.90 -6.49
N ILE A 306 19.07 10.92 -5.77
CA ILE A 306 18.09 9.83 -5.77
C ILE A 306 17.34 9.82 -7.11
N ILE A 307 16.82 10.97 -7.55
CA ILE A 307 16.06 11.09 -8.81
C ILE A 307 16.86 10.56 -9.99
N MET A 308 18.14 10.90 -10.13
CA MET A 308 18.93 10.47 -11.29
C MET A 308 19.20 8.97 -11.34
N ARG A 309 18.99 8.24 -10.25
CA ARG A 309 19.08 6.76 -10.18
C ARG A 309 17.74 6.07 -10.36
N LEU A 310 16.67 6.85 -10.45
CA LEU A 310 15.31 6.35 -10.67
C LEU A 310 14.78 6.63 -12.07
N VAL A 311 15.24 7.69 -12.73
CA VAL A 311 14.64 8.16 -13.99
C VAL A 311 15.43 7.72 -15.22
N ASP A 312 14.75 7.58 -16.34
CA ASP A 312 15.28 7.12 -17.60
C ASP A 312 16.42 8.01 -18.10
N GLY A 313 17.57 7.41 -18.38
CA GLY A 313 18.78 8.07 -18.85
C GLY A 313 19.28 9.18 -17.93
N SER A 314 18.87 9.17 -16.65
CA SER A 314 19.13 10.22 -15.65
C SER A 314 18.76 11.62 -16.14
N ARG A 315 17.68 11.71 -16.96
CA ARG A 315 17.18 12.98 -17.54
C ARG A 315 16.06 13.55 -16.69
N PHE A 316 16.21 14.82 -16.34
CA PHE A 316 15.26 15.56 -15.54
C PHE A 316 15.09 16.97 -16.06
N HIS A 317 13.86 17.43 -16.21
CA HIS A 317 13.55 18.83 -16.52
C HIS A 317 13.10 19.51 -15.24
N GLU A 318 14.04 20.08 -14.51
CA GLU A 318 13.78 20.72 -13.22
C GLU A 318 13.00 22.02 -13.39
N PHE A 319 11.86 22.11 -12.69
CA PHE A 319 11.01 23.29 -12.67
C PHE A 319 11.43 24.23 -11.56
N LYS A 320 11.59 25.52 -11.87
CA LYS A 320 11.98 26.59 -10.92
C LYS A 320 13.24 26.24 -10.09
N ARG A 321 14.28 25.72 -10.74
CA ARG A 321 15.51 25.23 -10.09
C ARG A 321 16.14 26.22 -9.09
N ARG A 322 16.10 27.53 -9.40
CA ARG A 322 16.71 28.57 -8.58
C ARG A 322 15.80 29.10 -7.47
N TYR A 323 14.52 28.79 -7.50
CA TYR A 323 13.52 29.24 -6.54
C TYR A 323 13.14 28.11 -5.59
N ALA A 324 13.04 28.38 -4.28
CA ALA A 324 12.69 27.43 -3.24
C ALA A 324 13.48 26.11 -3.34
N PRO A 325 14.81 26.10 -3.08
CA PRO A 325 15.68 24.95 -3.35
C PRO A 325 15.48 23.79 -2.39
N THR A 326 14.72 23.97 -1.31
CA THR A 326 14.40 22.91 -0.34
C THR A 326 13.31 21.92 -0.82
N ILE A 327 12.78 22.16 -2.02
CA ILE A 327 11.97 21.19 -2.75
C ILE A 327 12.42 21.12 -4.21
N VAL A 328 12.58 19.91 -4.73
CA VAL A 328 12.90 19.64 -6.11
C VAL A 328 11.64 19.23 -6.84
N THR A 329 11.32 19.92 -7.92
CA THR A 329 10.15 19.62 -8.77
C THR A 329 10.58 19.56 -10.22
N GLY A 330 10.03 18.63 -11.00
CA GLY A 330 10.37 18.55 -12.42
C GLY A 330 9.76 17.35 -13.12
N PHE A 331 9.93 17.30 -14.44
CA PHE A 331 9.43 16.24 -15.31
C PHE A 331 10.55 15.26 -15.66
N ALA A 332 10.21 13.98 -15.68
CA ALA A 332 11.08 12.89 -16.07
C ALA A 332 10.32 11.78 -16.79
N LYS A 333 10.99 10.69 -17.08
CA LYS A 333 10.37 9.42 -17.46
C LYS A 333 10.85 8.30 -16.56
N ILE A 334 9.95 7.37 -16.24
CA ILE A 334 10.25 6.14 -15.52
C ILE A 334 9.73 4.97 -16.36
N MET A 335 10.61 4.10 -16.80
CA MET A 335 10.33 2.98 -17.72
C MET A 335 9.49 3.43 -18.93
N GLY A 336 9.85 4.59 -19.50
CA GLY A 336 9.21 5.22 -20.63
C GLY A 336 7.97 6.05 -20.32
N TYR A 337 7.36 5.93 -19.14
CA TYR A 337 6.18 6.72 -18.76
C TYR A 337 6.57 8.13 -18.29
N PRO A 338 5.95 9.19 -18.80
CA PRO A 338 6.14 10.54 -18.26
C PRO A 338 5.62 10.63 -16.83
N VAL A 339 6.37 11.34 -15.99
CA VAL A 339 6.05 11.55 -14.57
C VAL A 339 6.51 12.92 -14.11
N GLY A 340 5.70 13.61 -13.31
CA GLY A 340 6.11 14.75 -12.51
C GLY A 340 6.68 14.25 -11.18
N ILE A 341 7.84 14.75 -10.77
CA ILE A 341 8.47 14.36 -9.50
C ILE A 341 8.50 15.56 -8.57
N ILE A 342 8.09 15.34 -7.32
CA ILE A 342 8.18 16.29 -6.21
C ILE A 342 8.96 15.58 -5.10
N ALA A 343 10.13 16.12 -4.76
CA ALA A 343 11.00 15.52 -3.76
C ALA A 343 11.44 16.55 -2.71
N ASN A 344 11.36 16.20 -1.44
CA ASN A 344 11.91 17.03 -0.39
C ASN A 344 13.43 17.10 -0.48
N ASN A 345 13.95 18.30 -0.30
CA ASN A 345 15.39 18.60 -0.27
C ASN A 345 15.74 19.43 0.97
N GLY A 346 14.91 19.34 1.99
CA GLY A 346 14.98 20.08 3.25
C GLY A 346 13.60 20.45 3.80
N ILE A 347 13.57 21.43 4.69
CA ILE A 347 12.37 21.92 5.38
C ILE A 347 11.44 22.63 4.38
N ILE A 348 10.13 22.58 4.62
CA ILE A 348 9.12 23.30 3.82
C ILE A 348 8.97 24.74 4.35
N PHE A 349 9.15 25.72 3.46
CA PHE A 349 8.90 27.15 3.66
C PHE A 349 7.66 27.59 2.86
N SER A 350 7.25 28.86 3.00
CA SER A 350 6.16 29.44 2.21
C SER A 350 6.41 29.32 0.70
N GLU A 351 7.57 29.76 0.24
CA GLU A 351 7.96 29.68 -1.16
C GLU A 351 8.10 28.24 -1.67
N THR A 352 8.48 27.30 -0.81
CA THR A 352 8.53 25.87 -1.10
C THR A 352 7.14 25.35 -1.41
N SER A 353 6.16 25.72 -0.58
CA SER A 353 4.74 25.35 -0.74
C SER A 353 4.17 25.90 -2.03
N LEU A 354 4.44 27.17 -2.35
CA LEU A 354 3.96 27.83 -3.58
C LEU A 354 4.54 27.19 -4.85
N LYS A 355 5.84 26.84 -4.83
CA LYS A 355 6.49 26.13 -5.96
C LYS A 355 5.86 24.78 -6.21
N ALA A 356 5.66 23.97 -5.14
CA ALA A 356 5.08 22.65 -5.25
C ALA A 356 3.61 22.69 -5.69
N ALA A 357 2.80 23.60 -5.13
CA ALA A 357 1.41 23.78 -5.53
C ALA A 357 1.29 24.11 -7.02
N HIS A 358 2.06 25.10 -7.52
CA HIS A 358 2.09 25.43 -8.94
C HIS A 358 2.51 24.23 -9.82
N PHE A 359 3.48 23.42 -9.38
CA PHE A 359 3.91 22.26 -10.15
C PHE A 359 2.85 21.15 -10.19
N ILE A 360 2.09 20.95 -9.11
CA ILE A 360 0.95 20.01 -9.05
C ILE A 360 -0.15 20.42 -10.04
N GLU A 361 -0.45 21.72 -10.11
CA GLU A 361 -1.42 22.24 -11.09
C GLU A 361 -0.95 22.00 -12.52
N LEU A 362 0.33 22.26 -12.83
CA LEU A 362 0.90 21.95 -14.15
C LEU A 362 0.78 20.46 -14.51
N CYS A 363 1.10 19.56 -13.57
CA CYS A 363 0.96 18.13 -13.79
C CYS A 363 -0.51 17.74 -14.05
N SER A 364 -1.43 18.29 -13.26
CA SER A 364 -2.87 18.04 -13.40
C SER A 364 -3.40 18.49 -14.75
N HIS A 365 -3.05 19.70 -15.20
CA HIS A 365 -3.45 20.22 -16.52
C HIS A 365 -2.85 19.44 -17.69
N ARG A 366 -1.62 18.95 -17.53
CA ARG A 366 -0.91 18.13 -18.53
C ARG A 366 -1.27 16.66 -18.48
N LYS A 367 -2.09 16.25 -17.52
CA LYS A 367 -2.47 14.85 -17.29
C LYS A 367 -1.26 13.93 -17.06
N ILE A 368 -0.26 14.42 -16.33
CA ILE A 368 0.98 13.70 -16.00
C ILE A 368 0.88 13.20 -14.55
N PRO A 369 0.99 11.88 -14.31
CA PRO A 369 1.05 11.32 -12.95
C PRO A 369 2.18 11.94 -12.11
N ILE A 370 1.99 11.99 -10.79
CA ILE A 370 2.95 12.62 -9.87
C ILE A 370 3.55 11.57 -8.93
N LEU A 371 4.88 11.57 -8.83
CA LEU A 371 5.63 10.82 -7.82
C LEU A 371 6.11 11.79 -6.73
N PHE A 372 5.71 11.52 -5.49
CA PHE A 372 6.20 12.18 -4.29
C PHE A 372 7.30 11.33 -3.64
N LEU A 373 8.48 11.90 -3.47
CA LEU A 373 9.58 11.30 -2.71
C LEU A 373 9.69 12.04 -1.38
N GLN A 374 9.24 11.41 -0.31
CA GLN A 374 9.19 12.02 1.01
C GLN A 374 10.49 11.78 1.80
N ASN A 375 11.14 12.87 2.16
CA ASN A 375 12.15 12.93 3.21
C ASN A 375 12.01 14.28 3.90
N ILE A 376 10.96 14.41 4.71
CA ILE A 376 10.52 15.69 5.30
C ILE A 376 10.55 15.66 6.82
N THR A 377 11.18 16.65 7.41
CA THR A 377 11.21 16.89 8.86
C THR A 377 10.08 17.79 9.34
N GLY A 378 9.39 18.50 8.45
CA GLY A 378 8.24 19.35 8.76
C GLY A 378 8.27 20.69 8.01
N PHE A 379 7.28 21.52 8.34
CA PHE A 379 7.28 22.94 7.97
C PHE A 379 8.20 23.72 8.90
N MET A 380 8.76 24.81 8.38
CA MET A 380 9.54 25.72 9.21
C MET A 380 8.65 26.39 10.27
N VAL A 381 9.17 26.54 11.47
CA VAL A 381 8.48 27.16 12.62
C VAL A 381 9.20 28.42 13.08
N GLY A 382 8.48 29.31 13.73
CA GLY A 382 9.04 30.50 14.30
C GLY A 382 8.28 31.77 13.91
N LYS A 383 8.34 32.80 14.75
CA LYS A 383 7.60 34.08 14.64
C LYS A 383 7.66 34.70 13.24
N GLN A 384 8.84 34.74 12.65
CA GLN A 384 9.05 35.32 11.31
C GLN A 384 8.24 34.56 10.23
N TYR A 385 8.18 33.22 10.30
CA TYR A 385 7.51 32.38 9.31
C TYR A 385 5.99 32.42 9.48
N GLU A 386 5.52 32.42 10.74
CA GLU A 386 4.10 32.59 11.05
C GLU A 386 3.59 33.94 10.55
N HIS A 387 4.31 35.04 10.85
CA HIS A 387 3.97 36.38 10.36
C HIS A 387 4.07 36.49 8.82
N GLY A 388 4.97 35.71 8.19
CA GLY A 388 5.11 35.60 6.73
C GLY A 388 3.99 34.84 6.05
N GLY A 389 3.11 34.15 6.82
CA GLY A 389 1.96 33.43 6.29
C GLY A 389 2.25 31.99 5.90
N ILE A 390 3.17 31.28 6.56
CA ILE A 390 3.51 29.88 6.27
C ILE A 390 2.29 28.97 6.35
N ALA A 391 1.36 29.22 7.29
CA ALA A 391 0.12 28.44 7.39
C ALA A 391 -0.77 28.63 6.16
N ARG A 392 -0.91 29.88 5.66
CA ARG A 392 -1.65 30.21 4.44
C ARG A 392 -1.05 29.53 3.21
N ASP A 393 0.26 29.61 3.04
CA ASP A 393 0.96 29.10 1.86
C ASP A 393 1.12 27.57 1.92
N GLY A 394 1.32 27.01 3.12
CA GLY A 394 1.26 25.57 3.37
C GLY A 394 -0.12 24.98 3.04
N ALA A 395 -1.19 25.67 3.42
CA ALA A 395 -2.55 25.27 3.08
C ALA A 395 -2.80 25.21 1.57
N LYS A 396 -2.18 26.11 0.77
CA LYS A 396 -2.27 26.04 -0.70
C LYS A 396 -1.66 24.75 -1.25
N LEU A 397 -0.50 24.32 -0.73
CA LEU A 397 0.12 23.07 -1.13
C LEU A 397 -0.76 21.87 -0.75
N VAL A 398 -1.24 21.81 0.49
CA VAL A 398 -2.14 20.75 0.96
C VAL A 398 -3.41 20.70 0.09
N HIS A 399 -3.96 21.86 -0.26
CA HIS A 399 -5.12 22.00 -1.12
C HIS A 399 -4.85 21.49 -2.55
N ALA A 400 -3.70 21.83 -3.12
CA ALA A 400 -3.28 21.35 -4.43
C ALA A 400 -3.10 19.82 -4.45
N VAL A 401 -2.47 19.24 -3.42
CA VAL A 401 -2.31 17.78 -3.29
C VAL A 401 -3.67 17.07 -3.20
N ALA A 402 -4.60 17.60 -2.38
CA ALA A 402 -5.91 17.00 -2.19
C ALA A 402 -6.75 17.01 -3.48
N ASN A 403 -6.65 18.07 -4.28
CA ASN A 403 -7.46 18.27 -5.48
C ASN A 403 -6.75 17.85 -6.79
N ALA A 404 -5.53 17.31 -6.73
CA ALA A 404 -4.86 16.79 -7.91
C ALA A 404 -5.63 15.60 -8.50
N GLN A 405 -6.07 15.74 -9.74
CA GLN A 405 -6.90 14.72 -10.41
C GLN A 405 -6.08 13.68 -11.21
N VAL A 406 -4.76 13.83 -11.25
CA VAL A 406 -3.86 12.83 -11.81
C VAL A 406 -3.45 11.81 -10.74
N PRO A 407 -3.09 10.58 -11.14
CA PRO A 407 -2.57 9.59 -10.19
C PRO A 407 -1.38 10.12 -9.40
N LYS A 408 -1.44 9.97 -8.09
CA LYS A 408 -0.37 10.29 -7.14
C LYS A 408 0.25 9.00 -6.64
N PHE A 409 1.55 8.94 -6.62
CA PHE A 409 2.33 7.85 -6.03
C PHE A 409 3.26 8.43 -4.99
N THR A 410 3.39 7.77 -3.84
CA THR A 410 4.24 8.26 -2.77
C THR A 410 5.23 7.19 -2.34
N VAL A 411 6.49 7.56 -2.22
CA VAL A 411 7.53 6.74 -1.61
C VAL A 411 8.16 7.52 -0.46
N ILE A 412 8.05 7.01 0.74
CA ILE A 412 8.71 7.55 1.92
C ILE A 412 10.13 6.99 1.94
N ILE A 413 11.09 7.82 1.55
CA ILE A 413 12.50 7.44 1.39
C ILE A 413 13.35 7.74 2.63
N GLY A 414 12.76 8.42 3.62
CA GLY A 414 13.40 8.84 4.85
C GLY A 414 12.35 9.28 5.86
N GLY A 415 12.45 10.48 6.42
CA GLY A 415 11.48 11.03 7.38
C GLY A 415 10.16 11.44 6.72
N SER A 416 9.06 11.26 7.46
CA SER A 416 7.72 11.76 7.10
C SER A 416 7.02 12.24 8.37
N PHE A 417 7.17 13.53 8.69
CA PHE A 417 6.76 14.08 9.98
C PHE A 417 5.70 15.17 9.85
N GLY A 418 4.69 15.12 10.73
CA GLY A 418 3.66 16.12 10.92
C GLY A 418 2.90 16.49 9.64
N ALA A 419 2.55 17.77 9.50
CA ALA A 419 1.84 18.28 8.32
C ALA A 419 2.64 18.17 7.02
N GLY A 420 3.95 17.93 7.08
CA GLY A 420 4.78 17.62 5.92
C GLY A 420 4.33 16.34 5.22
N ASN A 421 3.88 15.33 5.97
CA ASN A 421 3.27 14.12 5.40
C ASN A 421 2.05 14.46 4.54
N TYR A 422 1.19 15.37 5.00
CA TYR A 422 -0.01 15.80 4.27
C TYR A 422 0.34 16.55 3.00
N ALA A 423 1.29 17.48 3.08
CA ALA A 423 1.77 18.28 1.96
C ALA A 423 2.48 17.46 0.86
N MET A 424 2.92 16.25 1.19
CA MET A 424 3.64 15.34 0.30
C MET A 424 2.83 14.08 -0.05
N ALA A 425 1.50 14.18 -0.10
CA ALA A 425 0.58 13.11 -0.43
C ALA A 425 0.73 11.87 0.46
N GLY A 426 0.62 12.05 1.78
CA GLY A 426 0.52 10.95 2.74
C GLY A 426 -0.78 10.14 2.56
N ARG A 427 -0.94 9.08 3.35
CA ARG A 427 -2.04 8.10 3.19
C ARG A 427 -3.44 8.73 3.14
N ALA A 428 -3.70 9.75 3.96
CA ALA A 428 -4.99 10.44 4.00
C ALA A 428 -5.31 11.27 2.75
N TYR A 429 -4.34 11.49 1.86
CA TYR A 429 -4.49 12.22 0.60
C TYR A 429 -4.65 11.31 -0.61
N GLU A 430 -4.96 10.06 -0.36
CA GLU A 430 -5.35 9.05 -1.36
C GLU A 430 -4.36 8.93 -2.53
N PRO A 431 -3.04 8.71 -2.26
CA PRO A 431 -2.16 8.27 -3.34
C PRO A 431 -2.63 6.90 -3.84
N ARG A 432 -2.51 6.67 -5.15
CA ARG A 432 -2.84 5.36 -5.78
C ARG A 432 -2.08 4.23 -5.12
N LEU A 433 -0.80 4.47 -4.83
CA LEU A 433 0.06 3.60 -4.04
C LEU A 433 0.97 4.45 -3.16
N LEU A 434 1.22 3.97 -1.95
CA LEU A 434 2.19 4.54 -1.01
C LEU A 434 3.08 3.44 -0.47
N PHE A 435 4.39 3.58 -0.65
CA PHE A 435 5.39 2.65 -0.16
C PHE A 435 6.40 3.32 0.76
N MET A 436 7.06 2.51 1.57
CA MET A 436 8.16 2.94 2.43
C MET A 436 9.45 2.21 2.06
N TRP A 437 10.59 2.90 2.15
CA TRP A 437 11.88 2.22 2.20
C TRP A 437 12.15 1.70 3.61
N PRO A 438 13.02 0.67 3.78
CA PRO A 438 13.29 0.07 5.09
C PRO A 438 13.85 1.03 6.16
N ASN A 439 14.48 2.14 5.73
CA ASN A 439 15.00 3.19 6.62
C ASN A 439 13.97 4.27 6.98
N ALA A 440 12.77 4.22 6.41
CA ALA A 440 11.78 5.29 6.58
C ALA A 440 11.30 5.41 8.04
N ARG A 441 10.87 6.63 8.40
CA ARG A 441 10.26 6.95 9.70
C ARG A 441 9.02 7.81 9.49
N ILE A 442 7.96 7.52 10.26
CA ILE A 442 6.71 8.28 10.18
C ILE A 442 6.17 8.55 11.59
N SER A 443 5.90 9.82 11.90
CA SER A 443 5.22 10.22 13.15
C SER A 443 4.74 11.67 13.08
N VAL A 444 4.08 12.13 14.15
CA VAL A 444 3.62 13.54 14.27
C VAL A 444 4.79 14.51 14.25
N MET A 445 5.92 14.14 14.87
CA MET A 445 7.17 14.92 14.91
C MET A 445 8.35 13.99 15.22
N GLY A 446 9.58 14.46 15.05
CA GLY A 446 10.75 13.67 15.45
C GLY A 446 10.75 13.35 16.96
N GLY A 447 11.21 12.16 17.33
CA GLY A 447 11.19 11.69 18.72
C GLY A 447 11.88 12.62 19.71
N GLU A 448 13.01 13.23 19.32
CA GLU A 448 13.72 14.21 20.15
C GLU A 448 12.88 15.47 20.42
N GLN A 449 12.17 15.98 19.42
CA GLN A 449 11.29 17.12 19.57
C GLN A 449 10.10 16.76 20.49
N ALA A 450 9.51 15.58 20.28
CA ALA A 450 8.40 15.10 21.10
C ALA A 450 8.82 14.93 22.57
N ALA A 451 9.98 14.35 22.82
CA ALA A 451 10.52 14.19 24.17
C ALA A 451 10.75 15.54 24.85
N GLY A 452 11.36 16.51 24.14
CA GLY A 452 11.57 17.86 24.67
C GLY A 452 10.27 18.55 25.03
N VAL A 453 9.27 18.54 24.14
CA VAL A 453 7.95 19.16 24.39
C VAL A 453 7.23 18.51 25.57
N LEU A 454 7.18 17.16 25.63
CA LEU A 454 6.44 16.45 26.68
C LEU A 454 7.09 16.60 28.05
N VAL A 455 8.44 16.61 28.14
CA VAL A 455 9.16 16.91 29.38
C VAL A 455 8.83 18.33 29.84
N GLN A 456 8.88 19.32 28.96
CA GLN A 456 8.56 20.72 29.29
C GLN A 456 7.11 20.89 29.74
N VAL A 457 6.16 20.24 29.08
CA VAL A 457 4.73 20.27 29.46
C VAL A 457 4.53 19.68 30.85
N LYS A 458 5.18 18.53 31.13
CA LYS A 458 5.11 17.88 32.44
C LYS A 458 5.72 18.75 33.55
N GLU A 459 6.87 19.35 33.29
CA GLU A 459 7.52 20.29 34.20
C GLU A 459 6.59 21.45 34.55
N GLN A 460 6.00 22.11 33.54
CA GLN A 460 5.06 23.21 33.78
C GLN A 460 3.82 22.78 34.56
N GLN A 461 3.31 21.57 34.33
CA GLN A 461 2.17 21.02 35.10
C GLN A 461 2.51 20.81 36.58
N LEU A 462 3.72 20.28 36.87
CA LEU A 462 4.18 20.05 38.25
C LEU A 462 4.46 21.37 38.97
N LEU A 463 5.11 22.32 38.30
CA LEU A 463 5.36 23.66 38.84
C LEU A 463 4.05 24.38 39.24
N ARG A 464 2.98 24.28 38.44
CA ARG A 464 1.66 24.82 38.77
C ARG A 464 1.03 24.18 40.02
N ARG A 465 1.47 22.96 40.36
CA ARG A 465 1.03 22.22 41.56
C ARG A 465 1.99 22.41 42.76
N GLY A 466 3.02 23.27 42.60
CA GLY A 466 4.04 23.45 43.66
C GLY A 466 4.97 22.25 43.84
N GLN A 467 5.08 21.40 42.83
CA GLN A 467 5.89 20.18 42.86
C GLN A 467 7.13 20.37 41.98
N GLU A 468 8.25 19.82 42.43
CA GLU A 468 9.47 19.74 41.63
C GLU A 468 9.42 18.55 40.65
N PHE A 469 10.12 18.66 39.53
CA PHE A 469 10.31 17.57 38.59
C PHE A 469 11.79 17.14 38.61
N PRO A 470 12.14 16.07 39.35
CA PRO A 470 13.51 15.62 39.49
C PRO A 470 14.15 15.27 38.14
N LYS A 471 15.45 15.57 37.99
CA LYS A 471 16.17 15.31 36.74
C LYS A 471 16.13 13.84 36.31
N GLU A 472 16.19 12.92 37.24
CA GLU A 472 16.10 11.48 36.97
C GLU A 472 14.74 11.09 36.36
N GLU A 473 13.64 11.68 36.86
CA GLU A 473 12.31 11.46 36.30
C GLU A 473 12.15 12.12 34.91
N GLN A 474 12.79 13.28 34.69
CA GLN A 474 12.82 13.94 33.38
C GLN A 474 13.51 13.05 32.35
N GLU A 475 14.69 12.49 32.70
CA GLU A 475 15.46 11.63 31.80
C GLU A 475 14.74 10.32 31.52
N ALA A 476 14.16 9.69 32.55
CA ALA A 476 13.36 8.48 32.40
C ALA A 476 12.14 8.70 31.49
N LEU A 477 11.44 9.84 31.64
CA LEU A 477 10.34 10.22 30.75
C LEU A 477 10.83 10.43 29.32
N ARG A 478 11.97 11.12 29.15
CA ARG A 478 12.57 11.38 27.83
C ARG A 478 12.93 10.06 27.12
N GLU A 479 13.61 9.15 27.79
CA GLU A 479 14.00 7.84 27.23
C GLU A 479 12.78 7.02 26.81
N ASN A 480 11.75 6.98 27.65
CA ASN A 480 10.50 6.27 27.34
C ASN A 480 9.83 6.84 26.08
N ILE A 481 9.80 8.16 25.93
CA ILE A 481 9.22 8.80 24.75
C ILE A 481 10.05 8.49 23.50
N LEU A 482 11.38 8.59 23.58
CA LEU A 482 12.27 8.29 22.47
C LEU A 482 12.08 6.83 22.01
N LYS A 483 12.07 5.88 22.95
CA LYS A 483 11.82 4.47 22.64
C LYS A 483 10.48 4.26 21.95
N LYS A 484 9.41 4.84 22.48
CA LYS A 484 8.08 4.74 21.89
C LYS A 484 8.03 5.30 20.46
N TYR A 485 8.64 6.47 20.21
CA TYR A 485 8.67 7.09 18.90
C TYR A 485 9.52 6.32 17.88
N GLU A 486 10.61 5.66 18.33
CA GLU A 486 11.42 4.80 17.48
C GLU A 486 10.65 3.53 17.07
N GLU A 487 9.95 2.90 18.01
CA GLU A 487 9.12 1.72 17.74
C GLU A 487 7.93 2.04 16.85
N GLU A 488 7.08 3.00 17.25
CA GLU A 488 5.85 3.36 16.54
C GLU A 488 6.10 4.12 15.23
N GLY A 489 7.25 4.76 15.08
CA GLY A 489 7.68 5.45 13.86
C GLY A 489 8.34 4.54 12.82
N SER A 490 8.59 3.27 13.14
CA SER A 490 9.29 2.35 12.25
C SER A 490 8.44 1.95 11.03
N PRO A 491 9.06 1.60 9.89
CA PRO A 491 8.32 1.14 8.72
C PRO A 491 7.58 -0.18 8.99
N TYR A 492 8.10 -1.03 9.87
CA TYR A 492 7.45 -2.29 10.25
C TYR A 492 6.16 -2.05 11.05
N PHE A 493 6.16 -1.08 11.96
CA PHE A 493 4.95 -0.69 12.68
C PHE A 493 3.89 -0.09 11.75
N SER A 494 4.31 0.75 10.80
CA SER A 494 3.45 1.35 9.78
C SER A 494 2.80 0.28 8.90
N THR A 495 3.62 -0.56 8.27
CA THR A 495 3.17 -1.55 7.29
C THR A 495 2.31 -2.63 7.92
N SER A 496 2.61 -3.04 9.17
CA SER A 496 1.80 -4.03 9.89
C SER A 496 0.36 -3.55 10.13
N ARG A 497 0.16 -2.24 10.20
CA ARG A 497 -1.15 -1.56 10.37
C ARG A 497 -1.73 -0.99 9.08
N LEU A 498 -1.11 -1.27 7.94
CA LEU A 498 -1.53 -0.80 6.61
C LEU A 498 -1.63 0.73 6.51
N TRP A 499 -0.67 1.47 7.10
CA TRP A 499 -0.54 2.90 6.86
C TRP A 499 0.10 3.20 5.49
N ASP A 500 0.68 2.17 4.89
CA ASP A 500 1.26 2.11 3.56
C ASP A 500 0.78 0.85 2.80
N ASP A 501 1.20 0.69 1.56
CA ASP A 501 0.91 -0.48 0.72
C ASP A 501 2.07 -1.49 0.74
N GLY A 502 3.10 -1.24 1.55
CA GLY A 502 4.23 -2.13 1.81
C GLY A 502 5.58 -1.43 1.91
N ILE A 503 6.55 -2.16 2.45
CA ILE A 503 7.97 -1.78 2.39
C ILE A 503 8.53 -2.32 1.07
N ILE A 504 9.33 -1.52 0.37
CA ILE A 504 9.99 -1.93 -0.88
C ILE A 504 11.50 -1.71 -0.80
N ASP A 505 12.24 -2.58 -1.48
CA ASP A 505 13.65 -2.33 -1.77
C ASP A 505 13.79 -1.04 -2.60
N PRO A 506 14.68 -0.09 -2.25
CA PRO A 506 14.95 1.08 -3.09
C PRO A 506 15.17 0.75 -4.56
N LEU A 507 15.76 -0.40 -4.87
CA LEU A 507 16.04 -0.86 -6.24
C LEU A 507 14.76 -1.19 -7.03
N ASP A 508 13.67 -1.54 -6.36
CA ASP A 508 12.40 -1.86 -7.00
C ASP A 508 11.51 -0.63 -7.23
N THR A 509 11.90 0.54 -6.70
CA THR A 509 11.10 1.78 -6.80
C THR A 509 10.71 2.10 -8.24
N ARG A 510 11.63 2.00 -9.20
CA ARG A 510 11.34 2.23 -10.63
C ARG A 510 10.24 1.32 -11.17
N LYS A 511 10.34 0.02 -10.89
CA LYS A 511 9.40 -1.00 -11.37
C LYS A 511 8.02 -0.81 -10.76
N VAL A 512 7.98 -0.62 -9.44
CA VAL A 512 6.74 -0.44 -8.69
C VAL A 512 5.98 0.81 -9.17
N ILE A 513 6.67 1.94 -9.35
CA ILE A 513 6.05 3.16 -9.86
C ILE A 513 5.57 3.00 -11.30
N ALA A 514 6.35 2.35 -12.17
CA ALA A 514 5.93 2.09 -13.53
C ALA A 514 4.69 1.19 -13.60
N MET A 515 4.59 0.15 -12.77
CA MET A 515 3.39 -0.67 -12.63
C MET A 515 2.20 0.16 -12.13
N GLY A 516 2.42 1.01 -11.13
CA GLY A 516 1.40 1.94 -10.64
C GLY A 516 0.87 2.87 -11.73
N ILE A 517 1.76 3.46 -12.52
CA ILE A 517 1.35 4.30 -13.65
C ILE A 517 0.58 3.47 -14.68
N ALA A 518 1.08 2.28 -15.05
CA ALA A 518 0.43 1.40 -16.03
C ALA A 518 -1.02 1.07 -15.63
N MET A 519 -1.22 0.61 -14.39
CA MET A 519 -2.56 0.27 -13.88
C MET A 519 -3.51 1.47 -13.86
N SER A 520 -2.99 2.67 -13.56
CA SER A 520 -3.81 3.87 -13.46
C SER A 520 -4.39 4.33 -14.82
N LEU A 521 -3.84 3.86 -15.93
CA LEU A 521 -4.32 4.18 -17.28
C LEU A 521 -5.62 3.45 -17.65
N ASN A 522 -6.10 2.52 -16.86
CA ASN A 522 -7.40 1.87 -17.04
C ASN A 522 -8.57 2.80 -16.66
N GLN A 523 -8.30 3.90 -15.94
CA GLN A 523 -9.26 4.94 -15.59
C GLN A 523 -8.91 6.26 -16.31
N PRO A 524 -9.87 6.95 -16.94
CA PRO A 524 -9.63 8.30 -17.48
C PRO A 524 -9.28 9.27 -16.35
N PHE A 525 -8.28 10.12 -16.58
CA PHE A 525 -7.96 11.17 -15.61
C PHE A 525 -9.00 12.30 -15.72
N PRO A 526 -9.68 12.67 -14.62
CA PRO A 526 -10.66 13.72 -14.61
C PRO A 526 -10.07 15.08 -15.06
N LYS A 527 -10.94 16.03 -15.37
CA LYS A 527 -10.50 17.43 -15.59
C LYS A 527 -10.02 18.02 -14.27
N PRO A 528 -8.94 18.83 -14.29
CA PRO A 528 -8.49 19.54 -13.10
C PRO A 528 -9.59 20.42 -12.52
N GLN A 529 -9.81 20.32 -11.21
CA GLN A 529 -10.71 21.16 -10.44
C GLN A 529 -10.03 21.49 -9.11
N PHE A 530 -9.59 22.73 -8.96
CA PHE A 530 -9.02 23.22 -7.72
C PHE A 530 -10.04 24.12 -7.03
N GLY A 531 -10.09 24.04 -5.71
CA GLY A 531 -10.92 24.91 -4.91
C GLY A 531 -10.30 26.32 -4.76
N VAL A 532 -10.89 27.12 -3.88
CA VAL A 532 -10.42 28.48 -3.61
C VAL A 532 -9.15 28.46 -2.75
N PHE A 533 -8.06 29.00 -3.28
CA PHE A 533 -6.83 29.22 -2.52
C PHE A 533 -6.93 30.57 -1.79
N ARG A 534 -6.62 30.57 -0.49
CA ARG A 534 -6.49 31.80 0.28
C ARG A 534 -5.22 32.54 -0.17
N MET A 535 -5.37 33.84 -0.52
CA MET A 535 -4.26 34.68 -0.96
C MET A 535 -3.61 35.47 0.19
#